data_68bf5e653c75b1abc1fc39c60144a9ea
#
_entry.id   68bf5e653c75b1abc1fc39c60144a9ea
#
_cell.length_a   1.000
_cell.length_b   1.000
_cell.length_c   1.000
_cell.angle_alpha   90.00
_cell.angle_beta   90.00
_cell.angle_gamma   90.00
#
_symmetry.space_group_name_H-M   'P 1'
#
loop_
_entity.id
_entity.type
_entity.pdbx_description
1 polymer ?
#
loop_
_entity_poly.entity_id
_entity_poly.type
_entity_poly.pdbx_seq_one_letter_code
_entity_poly.pdbx_strand_id
1 'polypeptide(L)'
;MNRRQFAGNLGMAFGTLAIGAWTQKSWGITNTPSAHPVVEQLRQIEAKSGGRLGVAIFDSHSGQTYAYRGGERFPMCSTFKLLASAFVLKRVDQGKEQLTRRIRYQKADLVPYSPVTEHHTGAGGMTVAELCEAAITQSDNTAANLLLHSFGGPAQLTAYMRLSGDKMTRLDRIEPHLNEAAPGDPRDTTTPSAMVSSLREILLGGNLSGTSRQQLTDWLLANKTGDKRLRALLPSGWRVADKTGTGDQGTANDIGMLLSPDGAPLLVASYLTGAPGPAAARDAVHAQVGRLAASLITQQS
;
A
#
# COMPACT_ATOMS: atom_id res chain seq x y z
N MET A 1 4.58 -27.52 -66.53
CA MET A 1 5.44 -27.63 -67.76
C MET A 1 6.81 -27.05 -67.42
N ASN A 2 7.83 -27.98 -67.46
CA ASN A 2 9.23 -27.87 -67.86
C ASN A 2 10.14 -26.79 -67.23
N ARG A 3 11.13 -27.18 -66.41
CA ARG A 3 12.46 -27.84 -66.68
C ARG A 3 13.47 -26.93 -67.39
N ARG A 4 14.59 -26.66 -66.74
CA ARG A 4 16.02 -27.03 -67.02
C ARG A 4 16.93 -25.92 -66.51
N GLN A 5 17.74 -26.15 -65.50
CA GLN A 5 19.15 -26.59 -65.52
C GLN A 5 20.08 -25.74 -66.43
N PHE A 6 21.05 -25.10 -65.81
CA PHE A 6 22.44 -25.12 -66.38
C PHE A 6 23.45 -25.03 -65.22
N ALA A 7 24.43 -25.95 -65.33
CA ALA A 7 25.58 -26.06 -64.46
C ALA A 7 26.83 -25.45 -65.16
N GLY A 8 27.80 -25.02 -64.37
CA GLY A 8 29.11 -24.61 -64.95
C GLY A 8 30.10 -24.14 -63.89
N ASN A 9 30.90 -25.08 -63.45
CA ASN A 9 32.37 -25.18 -63.29
C ASN A 9 33.21 -24.11 -62.52
N LEU A 10 33.80 -24.60 -61.43
CA LEU A 10 35.21 -24.71 -61.01
C LEU A 10 36.14 -23.48 -61.09
N GLY A 11 36.69 -23.18 -59.94
CA GLY A 11 37.91 -22.43 -59.74
C GLY A 11 38.42 -22.56 -58.30
N MET A 12 39.32 -23.56 -58.05
CA MET A 12 40.06 -23.67 -56.78
C MET A 12 41.13 -22.59 -56.70
N ALA A 13 41.17 -21.82 -55.61
CA ALA A 13 42.36 -21.09 -55.23
C ALA A 13 42.62 -21.36 -53.74
N PHE A 14 43.69 -22.06 -53.42
CA PHE A 14 44.24 -22.26 -52.10
C PHE A 14 44.88 -20.96 -51.62
N GLY A 15 44.25 -20.32 -50.62
CA GLY A 15 44.81 -19.22 -49.85
C GLY A 15 45.02 -19.63 -48.40
N THR A 16 46.31 -19.85 -48.04
CA THR A 16 46.72 -20.06 -46.64
C THR A 16 46.46 -18.82 -45.81
N LEU A 17 45.44 -18.85 -44.91
CA LEU A 17 45.19 -17.82 -43.92
C LEU A 17 45.79 -18.23 -42.58
N ALA A 18 46.77 -17.45 -42.15
CA ALA A 18 47.35 -17.50 -40.80
C ALA A 18 46.27 -17.24 -39.73
N ILE A 19 46.08 -18.21 -38.85
CA ILE A 19 45.20 -18.07 -37.68
C ILE A 19 45.94 -17.23 -36.64
N GLY A 20 45.67 -15.93 -36.63
CA GLY A 20 46.03 -15.06 -35.52
C GLY A 20 45.12 -15.35 -34.34
N ALA A 21 45.67 -15.92 -33.27
CA ALA A 21 44.96 -16.09 -32.00
C ALA A 21 44.66 -14.73 -31.36
N TRP A 22 43.46 -14.25 -31.55
CA TRP A 22 42.98 -13.09 -30.79
C TRP A 22 42.53 -13.58 -29.41
N THR A 23 43.36 -13.33 -28.39
CA THR A 23 42.95 -13.47 -26.98
C THR A 23 41.89 -12.41 -26.68
N GLN A 24 40.63 -12.79 -26.74
CA GLN A 24 39.56 -11.96 -26.18
C GLN A 24 39.75 -11.90 -24.66
N LYS A 25 40.27 -10.78 -24.16
CA LYS A 25 40.10 -10.39 -22.75
C LYS A 25 38.64 -10.21 -22.53
N SER A 26 37.94 -11.22 -21.96
CA SER A 26 36.61 -11.12 -21.44
C SER A 26 36.67 -10.21 -20.19
N TRP A 27 36.34 -8.96 -20.36
CA TRP A 27 36.00 -8.07 -19.26
C TRP A 27 34.63 -8.52 -18.75
N GLY A 28 34.65 -9.42 -17.79
CA GLY A 28 33.46 -9.78 -17.02
C GLY A 28 33.07 -8.61 -16.14
N ILE A 29 32.40 -7.60 -16.71
CA ILE A 29 31.68 -6.63 -15.92
C ILE A 29 30.38 -7.33 -15.51
N THR A 30 30.42 -8.03 -14.38
CA THR A 30 29.21 -8.37 -13.64
C THR A 30 28.69 -7.09 -12.97
N ASN A 31 28.11 -6.19 -13.74
CA ASN A 31 27.25 -5.15 -13.22
C ASN A 31 25.95 -5.82 -12.79
N THR A 32 25.94 -6.47 -11.63
CA THR A 32 24.72 -6.62 -10.85
C THR A 32 24.32 -5.19 -10.49
N PRO A 33 23.15 -4.68 -10.90
CA PRO A 33 22.71 -3.38 -10.46
C PRO A 33 22.73 -3.40 -8.93
N SER A 34 23.59 -2.60 -8.29
CA SER A 34 23.58 -2.50 -6.83
C SER A 34 22.19 -2.02 -6.43
N ALA A 35 21.50 -2.80 -5.62
CA ALA A 35 20.18 -2.41 -5.14
C ALA A 35 20.33 -1.02 -4.50
N HIS A 36 19.39 -0.11 -4.79
CA HIS A 36 19.42 1.24 -4.22
C HIS A 36 19.59 1.14 -2.68
N PRO A 37 20.43 1.97 -2.04
CA PRO A 37 20.72 1.87 -0.61
C PRO A 37 19.49 1.72 0.30
N VAL A 38 18.39 2.37 -0.07
CA VAL A 38 17.08 2.26 0.62
C VAL A 38 16.55 0.83 0.59
N VAL A 39 16.65 0.14 -0.55
CA VAL A 39 16.17 -1.24 -0.70
C VAL A 39 17.01 -2.19 0.16
N GLU A 40 18.31 -1.96 0.24
CA GLU A 40 19.19 -2.75 1.10
C GLU A 40 18.88 -2.53 2.59
N GLN A 41 18.59 -1.31 3.01
CA GLN A 41 18.17 -1.03 4.38
C GLN A 41 16.84 -1.70 4.71
N LEU A 42 15.87 -1.69 3.78
CA LEU A 42 14.60 -2.40 3.95
C LEU A 42 14.81 -3.91 4.09
N ARG A 43 15.71 -4.49 3.32
CA ARG A 43 16.10 -5.91 3.44
C ARG A 43 16.68 -6.22 4.82
N GLN A 44 17.50 -5.33 5.38
CA GLN A 44 18.06 -5.48 6.73
C GLN A 44 17.00 -5.36 7.83
N ILE A 45 16.01 -4.47 7.66
CA ILE A 45 14.87 -4.37 8.56
C ILE A 45 14.06 -5.67 8.53
N GLU A 46 13.77 -6.21 7.34
CA GLU A 46 13.07 -7.49 7.20
C GLU A 46 13.84 -8.62 7.92
N ALA A 47 15.14 -8.76 7.66
CA ALA A 47 15.96 -9.82 8.25
C ALA A 47 15.91 -9.85 9.79
N LYS A 48 15.78 -8.67 10.42
CA LYS A 48 15.67 -8.54 11.88
C LYS A 48 14.25 -8.81 12.38
N SER A 49 13.23 -8.67 11.54
CA SER A 49 11.82 -8.83 11.93
C SER A 49 11.40 -10.29 12.11
N GLY A 50 12.10 -11.21 11.46
CA GLY A 50 11.76 -12.63 11.40
C GLY A 50 10.49 -12.91 10.57
N GLY A 51 9.89 -11.90 9.97
CA GLY A 51 8.71 -11.98 9.11
C GLY A 51 9.03 -11.64 7.66
N ARG A 52 7.97 -11.44 6.87
CA ARG A 52 8.03 -10.98 5.47
C ARG A 52 7.56 -9.52 5.42
N LEU A 53 8.46 -8.62 5.02
CA LEU A 53 8.22 -7.17 4.94
C LEU A 53 8.07 -6.74 3.47
N GLY A 54 7.00 -6.02 3.15
CA GLY A 54 6.83 -5.37 1.87
C GLY A 54 6.65 -3.86 2.06
N VAL A 55 7.43 -3.07 1.33
CA VAL A 55 7.40 -1.60 1.44
C VAL A 55 7.42 -0.97 0.07
N ALA A 56 6.64 0.10 -0.09
CA ALA A 56 6.82 1.06 -1.16
C ALA A 56 6.78 2.49 -0.58
N ILE A 57 7.67 3.35 -1.07
CA ILE A 57 7.79 4.76 -0.68
C ILE A 57 7.80 5.57 -1.97
N PHE A 58 6.86 6.49 -2.12
CA PHE A 58 6.84 7.46 -3.20
C PHE A 58 7.22 8.84 -2.66
N ASP A 59 8.25 9.40 -3.22
CA ASP A 59 8.68 10.77 -2.95
C ASP A 59 8.01 11.71 -3.97
N SER A 60 7.13 12.57 -3.50
CA SER A 60 6.39 13.48 -4.38
C SER A 60 7.22 14.64 -4.89
N HIS A 61 8.38 14.92 -4.30
CA HIS A 61 9.30 15.94 -4.78
C HIS A 61 10.10 15.48 -6.01
N SER A 62 10.74 14.32 -5.89
CA SER A 62 11.53 13.76 -6.99
C SER A 62 10.70 12.95 -7.99
N GLY A 63 9.48 12.54 -7.63
CA GLY A 63 8.65 11.62 -8.38
C GLY A 63 9.13 10.17 -8.33
N GLN A 64 10.14 9.84 -7.55
CA GLN A 64 10.72 8.50 -7.46
C GLN A 64 9.90 7.57 -6.54
N THR A 65 9.94 6.30 -6.86
CA THR A 65 9.36 5.23 -6.03
C THR A 65 10.43 4.22 -5.66
N TYR A 66 10.60 3.97 -4.38
CA TYR A 66 11.46 2.94 -3.82
C TYR A 66 10.59 1.77 -3.36
N ALA A 67 10.89 0.55 -3.77
CA ALA A 67 10.08 -0.60 -3.42
C ALA A 67 10.92 -1.81 -3.05
N TYR A 68 10.53 -2.45 -1.96
CA TYR A 68 11.05 -3.74 -1.50
C TYR A 68 9.88 -4.72 -1.41
N ARG A 69 9.94 -5.86 -2.12
CA ARG A 69 8.81 -6.78 -2.33
C ARG A 69 7.53 -6.07 -2.79
N GLY A 70 7.70 -4.97 -3.53
CA GLY A 70 6.62 -4.06 -3.90
C GLY A 70 5.50 -4.70 -4.74
N GLY A 71 5.80 -5.76 -5.48
CA GLY A 71 4.82 -6.53 -6.29
C GLY A 71 4.23 -7.75 -5.58
N GLU A 72 4.69 -8.10 -4.39
CA GLU A 72 4.18 -9.24 -3.64
C GLU A 72 2.89 -8.90 -2.89
N ARG A 73 1.99 -9.88 -2.73
CA ARG A 73 0.73 -9.70 -2.01
C ARG A 73 0.91 -9.77 -0.51
N PHE A 74 0.23 -8.86 0.18
CA PHE A 74 0.14 -8.79 1.64
C PHE A 74 -1.31 -8.61 2.07
N PRO A 75 -1.73 -9.23 3.20
CA PRO A 75 -3.04 -8.98 3.80
C PRO A 75 -3.16 -7.50 4.17
N MET A 76 -4.26 -6.86 3.76
CA MET A 76 -4.49 -5.44 4.08
C MET A 76 -4.85 -5.23 5.55
N CYS A 77 -5.59 -6.16 6.12
CA CYS A 77 -6.27 -5.93 7.39
C CYS A 77 -6.98 -4.55 7.36
N SER A 78 -7.03 -3.85 8.47
CA SER A 78 -7.76 -2.57 8.58
C SER A 78 -7.21 -1.43 7.70
N THR A 79 -6.12 -1.58 6.94
CA THR A 79 -5.70 -0.52 6.00
C THR A 79 -6.73 -0.28 4.88
N PHE A 80 -7.59 -1.26 4.57
CA PHE A 80 -8.69 -1.08 3.62
C PHE A 80 -9.66 0.03 4.02
N LYS A 81 -9.76 0.38 5.29
CA LYS A 81 -10.69 1.40 5.81
C LYS A 81 -10.40 2.80 5.25
N LEU A 82 -9.12 3.08 4.93
CA LEU A 82 -8.76 4.28 4.17
C LEU A 82 -9.40 4.26 2.78
N LEU A 83 -9.31 3.15 2.07
CA LEU A 83 -9.87 3.00 0.73
C LEU A 83 -11.40 3.05 0.75
N ALA A 84 -12.03 2.46 1.76
CA ALA A 84 -13.48 2.48 1.94
C ALA A 84 -13.98 3.91 2.21
N SER A 85 -13.31 4.67 3.07
CA SER A 85 -13.65 6.07 3.36
C SER A 85 -13.39 6.97 2.14
N ALA A 86 -12.32 6.71 1.37
CA ALA A 86 -12.08 7.40 0.11
C ALA A 86 -13.19 7.12 -0.91
N PHE A 87 -13.68 5.88 -0.99
CA PHE A 87 -14.78 5.54 -1.87
C PHE A 87 -16.10 6.22 -1.45
N VAL A 88 -16.38 6.30 -0.15
CA VAL A 88 -17.50 7.09 0.38
C VAL A 88 -17.39 8.55 -0.10
N LEU A 89 -16.24 9.18 0.10
CA LEU A 89 -16.01 10.57 -0.32
C LEU A 89 -16.10 10.74 -1.85
N LYS A 90 -15.63 9.76 -2.64
CA LYS A 90 -15.82 9.76 -4.09
C LYS A 90 -17.31 9.75 -4.48
N ARG A 91 -18.13 8.99 -3.74
CA ARG A 91 -19.58 8.95 -3.93
C ARG A 91 -20.23 10.27 -3.52
N VAL A 92 -19.71 10.94 -2.50
CA VAL A 92 -20.14 12.31 -2.12
C VAL A 92 -19.83 13.29 -3.25
N ASP A 93 -18.63 13.29 -3.80
CA ASP A 93 -18.24 14.14 -4.93
C ASP A 93 -19.12 13.92 -6.18
N GLN A 94 -19.68 12.71 -6.31
CA GLN A 94 -20.61 12.35 -7.40
C GLN A 94 -22.08 12.61 -7.07
N GLY A 95 -22.40 13.15 -5.91
CA GLY A 95 -23.79 13.35 -5.46
C GLY A 95 -24.55 12.05 -5.15
N LYS A 96 -23.84 10.91 -5.01
CA LYS A 96 -24.41 9.58 -4.74
C LYS A 96 -24.41 9.20 -3.26
N GLU A 97 -23.84 10.04 -2.42
CA GLU A 97 -23.80 9.87 -0.95
C GLU A 97 -23.82 11.25 -0.29
N GLN A 98 -24.22 11.27 0.99
CA GLN A 98 -24.19 12.48 1.83
C GLN A 98 -23.56 12.15 3.17
N LEU A 99 -22.54 12.90 3.57
CA LEU A 99 -21.85 12.70 4.84
C LEU A 99 -22.78 12.86 6.06
N THR A 100 -23.85 13.62 5.92
CA THR A 100 -24.88 13.83 6.95
C THR A 100 -25.93 12.73 7.02
N ARG A 101 -25.99 11.83 6.02
CA ARG A 101 -26.93 10.69 6.03
C ARG A 101 -26.64 9.79 7.23
N ARG A 102 -27.68 9.44 8.01
CA ARG A 102 -27.55 8.57 9.16
C ARG A 102 -27.79 7.10 8.81
N ILE A 103 -26.93 6.23 9.32
CA ILE A 103 -27.06 4.78 9.29
C ILE A 103 -27.45 4.32 10.68
N ARG A 104 -28.61 3.67 10.79
CA ARG A 104 -29.09 3.05 12.02
C ARG A 104 -28.66 1.61 12.07
N TYR A 105 -28.24 1.15 13.22
CA TYR A 105 -27.81 -0.22 13.46
C TYR A 105 -28.13 -0.62 14.90
N GLN A 106 -28.18 -1.91 15.17
CA GLN A 106 -28.54 -2.46 16.46
C GLN A 106 -27.33 -3.10 17.13
N LYS A 107 -27.50 -3.46 18.40
CA LYS A 107 -26.44 -4.18 19.14
C LYS A 107 -26.04 -5.50 18.48
N ALA A 108 -26.98 -6.16 17.77
CA ALA A 108 -26.72 -7.39 17.02
C ALA A 108 -25.79 -7.21 15.80
N ASP A 109 -25.63 -5.97 15.32
CA ASP A 109 -24.75 -5.65 14.18
C ASP A 109 -23.29 -5.42 14.60
N LEU A 110 -23.03 -5.34 15.92
CA LEU A 110 -21.70 -5.11 16.45
C LEU A 110 -20.82 -6.34 16.25
N VAL A 111 -19.61 -6.10 15.78
CA VAL A 111 -18.53 -7.10 15.69
C VAL A 111 -17.40 -6.74 16.67
N PRO A 112 -16.50 -7.69 17.00
CA PRO A 112 -15.37 -7.42 17.88
C PRO A 112 -14.56 -6.21 17.44
N TYR A 113 -14.10 -5.41 18.41
CA TYR A 113 -13.35 -4.17 18.24
C TYR A 113 -14.19 -3.05 17.56
N SER A 114 -15.16 -2.55 18.30
CA SER A 114 -16.08 -1.50 17.87
C SER A 114 -16.16 -0.35 18.89
N PRO A 115 -15.03 0.30 19.25
CA PRO A 115 -14.92 1.18 20.41
C PRO A 115 -15.77 2.46 20.33
N VAL A 116 -16.22 2.83 19.14
CA VAL A 116 -17.08 4.00 18.94
C VAL A 116 -18.53 3.56 18.71
N THR A 117 -18.73 2.65 17.76
CA THR A 117 -20.09 2.25 17.34
C THR A 117 -20.87 1.55 18.44
N GLU A 118 -20.21 0.88 19.40
CA GLU A 118 -20.90 0.23 20.52
C GLU A 118 -21.69 1.19 21.41
N HIS A 119 -21.33 2.49 21.39
CA HIS A 119 -21.99 3.53 22.18
C HIS A 119 -23.13 4.25 21.43
N HIS A 120 -23.36 3.93 20.15
CA HIS A 120 -24.32 4.63 19.29
C HIS A 120 -25.37 3.72 18.64
N THR A 121 -25.61 2.54 19.23
CA THR A 121 -26.65 1.60 18.75
C THR A 121 -28.05 2.13 18.95
N GLY A 122 -29.01 1.67 18.13
CA GLY A 122 -30.43 1.99 18.25
C GLY A 122 -30.90 3.11 17.33
N ALA A 123 -31.94 3.87 17.79
CA ALA A 123 -32.66 4.78 16.91
C ALA A 123 -31.84 5.98 16.39
N GLY A 124 -30.82 6.40 17.13
CA GLY A 124 -29.95 7.51 16.73
C GLY A 124 -28.99 7.15 15.57
N GLY A 125 -28.36 6.00 15.65
CA GLY A 125 -27.29 5.60 14.71
C GLY A 125 -26.16 6.62 14.61
N MET A 126 -25.37 6.53 13.55
CA MET A 126 -24.28 7.46 13.25
C MET A 126 -24.40 7.99 11.82
N THR A 127 -23.91 9.20 11.59
CA THR A 127 -23.77 9.73 10.24
C THR A 127 -22.67 9.00 9.47
N VAL A 128 -22.71 9.07 8.15
CA VAL A 128 -21.65 8.51 7.28
C VAL A 128 -20.30 9.15 7.61
N ALA A 129 -20.26 10.45 7.93
CA ALA A 129 -19.03 11.13 8.37
C ALA A 129 -18.49 10.55 9.68
N GLU A 130 -19.32 10.40 10.70
CA GLU A 130 -18.94 9.82 11.99
C GLU A 130 -18.46 8.38 11.85
N LEU A 131 -19.05 7.58 10.95
CA LEU A 131 -18.60 6.22 10.67
C LEU A 131 -17.23 6.21 9.97
N CYS A 132 -16.99 7.09 8.98
CA CYS A 132 -15.67 7.22 8.34
C CYS A 132 -14.60 7.63 9.36
N GLU A 133 -14.90 8.60 10.21
CA GLU A 133 -14.01 9.05 11.28
C GLU A 133 -13.69 7.91 12.26
N ALA A 134 -14.68 7.18 12.75
CA ALA A 134 -14.50 6.05 13.65
C ALA A 134 -13.66 4.93 13.00
N ALA A 135 -13.95 4.60 11.73
CA ALA A 135 -13.21 3.58 10.98
C ALA A 135 -11.74 3.96 10.78
N ILE A 136 -11.43 5.23 10.56
CA ILE A 136 -10.05 5.70 10.34
C ILE A 136 -9.35 5.91 11.68
N THR A 137 -9.93 6.72 12.58
CA THR A 137 -9.20 7.21 13.77
C THR A 137 -9.07 6.15 14.86
N GLN A 138 -10.08 5.30 15.04
CA GLN A 138 -10.12 4.24 16.06
C GLN A 138 -10.08 2.84 15.45
N SER A 139 -10.05 2.74 14.13
CA SER A 139 -10.11 1.44 13.43
C SER A 139 -11.36 0.61 13.77
N ASP A 140 -12.49 1.25 14.04
CA ASP A 140 -13.75 0.61 14.42
C ASP A 140 -14.24 -0.35 13.32
N ASN A 141 -14.46 -1.61 13.70
CA ASN A 141 -14.79 -2.68 12.74
C ASN A 141 -16.25 -2.61 12.29
N THR A 142 -17.17 -2.33 13.21
CA THR A 142 -18.58 -2.19 12.85
C THR A 142 -18.80 -0.96 11.97
N ALA A 143 -18.13 0.16 12.26
CA ALA A 143 -18.17 1.32 11.39
C ALA A 143 -17.75 0.99 9.95
N ALA A 144 -16.65 0.25 9.79
CA ALA A 144 -16.18 -0.19 8.48
C ALA A 144 -17.18 -1.11 7.77
N ASN A 145 -17.78 -2.08 8.48
CA ASN A 145 -18.80 -2.96 7.91
C ASN A 145 -20.06 -2.21 7.48
N LEU A 146 -20.51 -1.24 8.28
CA LEU A 146 -21.66 -0.38 7.94
C LEU A 146 -21.37 0.45 6.68
N LEU A 147 -20.17 1.00 6.54
CA LEU A 147 -19.75 1.72 5.33
C LEU A 147 -19.71 0.78 4.13
N LEU A 148 -19.07 -0.39 4.24
CA LEU A 148 -19.05 -1.41 3.18
C LEU A 148 -20.47 -1.76 2.73
N HIS A 149 -21.34 -2.06 3.68
CA HIS A 149 -22.74 -2.39 3.38
C HIS A 149 -23.46 -1.25 2.64
N SER A 150 -23.20 0.00 3.03
CA SER A 150 -23.88 1.19 2.47
C SER A 150 -23.64 1.41 0.98
N PHE A 151 -22.53 0.90 0.44
CA PHE A 151 -22.20 1.03 -0.97
C PHE A 151 -22.14 -0.31 -1.74
N GLY A 152 -22.63 -1.41 -1.15
CA GLY A 152 -22.79 -2.70 -1.83
C GLY A 152 -21.67 -3.72 -1.58
N GLY A 153 -20.91 -3.56 -0.49
CA GLY A 153 -19.99 -4.57 0.03
C GLY A 153 -18.58 -4.57 -0.56
N PRO A 154 -17.77 -5.57 -0.19
CA PRO A 154 -16.36 -5.72 -0.57
C PRO A 154 -16.13 -5.68 -2.09
N ALA A 155 -17.01 -6.30 -2.87
CA ALA A 155 -16.89 -6.33 -4.33
C ALA A 155 -16.96 -4.93 -4.95
N GLN A 156 -17.76 -4.02 -4.38
CA GLN A 156 -17.85 -2.64 -4.87
C GLN A 156 -16.59 -1.84 -4.54
N LEU A 157 -15.97 -2.07 -3.39
CA LEU A 157 -14.67 -1.49 -3.10
C LEU A 157 -13.61 -1.98 -4.08
N THR A 158 -13.58 -3.28 -4.37
CA THR A 158 -12.69 -3.85 -5.39
C THR A 158 -12.93 -3.23 -6.76
N ALA A 159 -14.19 -3.05 -7.17
CA ALA A 159 -14.54 -2.39 -8.44
C ALA A 159 -14.07 -0.93 -8.48
N TYR A 160 -14.23 -0.19 -7.38
CA TYR A 160 -13.70 1.17 -7.26
C TYR A 160 -12.18 1.21 -7.45
N MET A 161 -11.44 0.30 -6.83
CA MET A 161 -9.99 0.21 -7.02
C MET A 161 -9.62 -0.05 -8.49
N ARG A 162 -10.36 -0.94 -9.20
CA ARG A 162 -10.14 -1.17 -10.63
C ARG A 162 -10.39 0.07 -11.49
N LEU A 163 -11.44 0.83 -11.20
CA LEU A 163 -11.75 2.10 -11.87
C LEU A 163 -10.69 3.17 -11.60
N SER A 164 -10.06 3.14 -10.43
CA SER A 164 -8.95 4.02 -10.06
C SER A 164 -7.60 3.55 -10.60
N GLY A 165 -7.54 2.47 -11.40
CA GLY A 165 -6.33 1.95 -12.03
C GLY A 165 -5.59 0.88 -11.23
N ASP A 166 -5.99 0.57 -10.00
CA ASP A 166 -5.38 -0.48 -9.18
C ASP A 166 -5.93 -1.86 -9.56
N LYS A 167 -5.09 -2.65 -10.20
CA LYS A 167 -5.41 -4.02 -10.66
C LYS A 167 -5.12 -5.10 -9.61
N MET A 168 -4.47 -4.73 -8.51
CA MET A 168 -3.94 -5.68 -7.52
C MET A 168 -4.81 -5.78 -6.27
N THR A 169 -5.23 -4.64 -5.70
CA THR A 169 -5.98 -4.58 -4.46
C THR A 169 -7.35 -5.24 -4.62
N ARG A 170 -7.71 -6.10 -3.67
CA ARG A 170 -9.02 -6.73 -3.60
C ARG A 170 -9.49 -6.88 -2.16
N LEU A 171 -10.75 -6.66 -1.94
CA LEU A 171 -11.46 -6.96 -0.71
C LEU A 171 -12.53 -8.00 -1.03
N ASP A 172 -12.58 -9.06 -0.23
CA ASP A 172 -13.47 -10.21 -0.44
C ASP A 172 -14.39 -10.46 0.75
N ARG A 173 -13.93 -10.12 1.94
CA ARG A 173 -14.61 -10.36 3.22
C ARG A 173 -14.83 -9.04 3.96
N ILE A 174 -15.58 -9.14 5.05
CA ILE A 174 -15.82 -8.03 5.99
C ILE A 174 -15.09 -8.30 7.30
N GLU A 175 -15.08 -7.32 8.21
CA GLU A 175 -14.56 -7.49 9.57
C GLU A 175 -15.43 -8.48 10.38
N PRO A 176 -14.84 -9.35 11.21
CA PRO A 176 -13.40 -9.49 11.46
C PRO A 176 -12.68 -10.48 10.53
N HIS A 177 -13.38 -11.19 9.64
CA HIS A 177 -12.87 -12.34 8.87
C HIS A 177 -11.73 -11.98 7.90
N LEU A 178 -11.66 -10.74 7.42
CA LEU A 178 -10.60 -10.27 6.54
C LEU A 178 -9.22 -10.20 7.23
N ASN A 179 -9.15 -10.35 8.56
CA ASN A 179 -7.92 -10.29 9.34
C ASN A 179 -7.24 -11.66 9.55
N GLU A 180 -7.80 -12.75 9.00
CA GLU A 180 -7.24 -14.10 9.09
C GLU A 180 -5.79 -14.18 8.59
N ALA A 181 -5.46 -13.43 7.55
CA ALA A 181 -4.11 -13.30 6.99
C ALA A 181 -3.44 -14.65 6.67
N ALA A 182 -4.22 -15.65 6.23
CA ALA A 182 -3.72 -16.98 5.95
C ALA A 182 -2.62 -16.95 4.88
N PRO A 183 -1.48 -17.66 5.09
CA PRO A 183 -0.39 -17.69 4.13
C PRO A 183 -0.85 -18.16 2.75
N GLY A 184 -0.50 -17.40 1.70
CA GLY A 184 -0.87 -17.74 0.31
C GLY A 184 -2.30 -17.41 -0.08
N ASP A 185 -3.15 -16.97 0.82
CA ASP A 185 -4.52 -16.55 0.50
C ASP A 185 -4.50 -15.21 -0.25
N PRO A 186 -5.04 -15.11 -1.47
CA PRO A 186 -5.09 -13.85 -2.21
C PRO A 186 -6.23 -12.92 -1.76
N ARG A 187 -7.20 -13.40 -0.95
CA ARG A 187 -8.32 -12.59 -0.47
C ARG A 187 -7.84 -11.48 0.44
N ASP A 188 -8.51 -10.33 0.36
CA ASP A 188 -8.28 -9.15 1.21
C ASP A 188 -6.83 -8.64 1.17
N THR A 189 -6.18 -8.74 0.00
CA THR A 189 -4.78 -8.38 -0.19
C THR A 189 -4.59 -7.20 -1.14
N THR A 190 -3.43 -6.58 -0.98
CA THR A 190 -2.85 -5.61 -1.92
C THR A 190 -1.38 -5.93 -2.16
N THR A 191 -0.69 -5.10 -2.96
CA THR A 191 0.78 -5.04 -3.00
C THR A 191 1.25 -3.66 -2.54
N PRO A 192 2.44 -3.52 -1.91
CA PRO A 192 2.93 -2.21 -1.49
C PRO A 192 2.94 -1.17 -2.61
N SER A 193 3.37 -1.54 -3.81
CA SER A 193 3.40 -0.63 -4.97
C SER A 193 2.01 -0.22 -5.43
N ALA A 194 1.04 -1.14 -5.43
CA ALA A 194 -0.35 -0.81 -5.79
C ALA A 194 -0.96 0.14 -4.75
N MET A 195 -0.73 -0.12 -3.47
CA MET A 195 -1.24 0.74 -2.40
C MET A 195 -0.64 2.15 -2.48
N VAL A 196 0.68 2.30 -2.68
CA VAL A 196 1.29 3.63 -2.84
C VAL A 196 0.72 4.36 -4.07
N SER A 197 0.51 3.65 -5.18
CA SER A 197 -0.13 4.25 -6.37
C SER A 197 -1.56 4.71 -6.06
N SER A 198 -2.33 3.91 -5.33
CA SER A 198 -3.69 4.27 -4.90
C SER A 198 -3.69 5.46 -3.94
N LEU A 199 -2.77 5.49 -2.97
CA LEU A 199 -2.59 6.64 -2.08
C LEU A 199 -2.26 7.92 -2.86
N ARG A 200 -1.41 7.82 -3.88
CA ARG A 200 -1.05 8.95 -4.75
C ARG A 200 -2.29 9.53 -5.45
N GLU A 201 -3.10 8.68 -6.07
CA GLU A 201 -4.32 9.11 -6.75
C GLU A 201 -5.37 9.70 -5.79
N ILE A 202 -5.48 9.14 -4.59
CA ILE A 202 -6.46 9.55 -3.57
C ILE A 202 -6.02 10.83 -2.85
N LEU A 203 -4.77 10.91 -2.39
CA LEU A 203 -4.29 11.98 -1.50
C LEU A 203 -3.62 13.13 -2.22
N LEU A 204 -3.04 12.92 -3.42
CA LEU A 204 -2.33 13.94 -4.18
C LEU A 204 -2.92 14.17 -5.57
N GLY A 205 -3.59 13.18 -6.14
CA GLY A 205 -4.13 13.20 -7.49
C GLY A 205 -5.55 13.75 -7.59
N GLY A 206 -6.21 13.43 -8.72
CA GLY A 206 -7.55 13.89 -9.07
C GLY A 206 -8.68 12.92 -8.72
N ASN A 207 -8.41 11.87 -7.94
CA ASN A 207 -9.46 10.89 -7.59
C ASN A 207 -10.59 11.53 -6.75
N LEU A 208 -10.25 12.40 -5.81
CA LEU A 208 -11.18 13.13 -4.95
C LEU A 208 -11.16 14.63 -5.26
N SER A 209 -12.28 15.32 -4.99
CA SER A 209 -12.31 16.78 -4.94
C SER A 209 -11.36 17.32 -3.86
N GLY A 210 -10.98 18.60 -3.94
CA GLY A 210 -10.13 19.23 -2.91
C GLY A 210 -10.73 19.13 -1.50
N THR A 211 -12.04 19.36 -1.37
CA THR A 211 -12.74 19.26 -0.08
C THR A 211 -12.73 17.83 0.46
N SER A 212 -13.05 16.84 -0.36
CA SER A 212 -13.07 15.43 0.05
C SER A 212 -11.67 14.92 0.40
N ARG A 213 -10.65 15.33 -0.35
CA ARG A 213 -9.25 15.01 -0.06
C ARG A 213 -8.79 15.61 1.27
N GLN A 214 -9.13 16.86 1.54
CA GLN A 214 -8.82 17.51 2.82
C GLN A 214 -9.52 16.77 3.97
N GLN A 215 -10.81 16.46 3.84
CA GLN A 215 -11.56 15.72 4.87
C GLN A 215 -10.94 14.36 5.17
N LEU A 216 -10.52 13.60 4.15
CA LEU A 216 -9.83 12.32 4.35
C LEU A 216 -8.50 12.51 5.06
N THR A 217 -7.73 13.52 4.66
CA THR A 217 -6.44 13.84 5.27
C THR A 217 -6.61 14.20 6.75
N ASP A 218 -7.63 14.98 7.10
CA ASP A 218 -7.90 15.38 8.48
C ASP A 218 -8.23 14.15 9.35
N TRP A 219 -9.06 13.23 8.87
CA TRP A 219 -9.32 11.98 9.59
C TRP A 219 -8.04 11.14 9.76
N LEU A 220 -7.20 11.04 8.73
CA LEU A 220 -5.94 10.29 8.80
C LEU A 220 -4.94 10.92 9.76
N LEU A 221 -4.84 12.26 9.82
CA LEU A 221 -4.02 12.98 10.78
C LEU A 221 -4.50 12.77 12.22
N ALA A 222 -5.80 12.58 12.41
CA ALA A 222 -6.43 12.32 13.72
C ALA A 222 -6.34 10.84 14.16
N ASN A 223 -5.72 9.95 13.37
CA ASN A 223 -5.56 8.54 13.72
C ASN A 223 -4.88 8.36 15.08
N LYS A 224 -5.47 7.49 15.94
CA LYS A 224 -4.99 7.18 17.29
C LYS A 224 -4.25 5.84 17.38
N THR A 225 -4.19 5.08 16.29
CA THR A 225 -3.63 3.72 16.30
C THR A 225 -2.20 3.63 15.75
N GLY A 226 -1.65 4.75 15.22
CA GLY A 226 -0.37 4.80 14.51
C GLY A 226 0.84 5.25 15.34
N ASP A 227 0.68 5.67 16.60
CA ASP A 227 1.73 6.35 17.38
C ASP A 227 3.03 5.53 17.55
N LYS A 228 2.94 4.20 17.50
CA LYS A 228 4.09 3.29 17.65
C LYS A 228 4.67 2.80 16.32
N ARG A 229 4.08 3.20 15.18
CA ARG A 229 4.45 2.72 13.85
C ARG A 229 5.18 3.81 13.04
N LEU A 230 4.74 4.13 11.83
CA LEU A 230 5.43 5.06 10.92
C LEU A 230 5.84 6.39 11.58
N ARG A 231 5.03 6.90 12.51
CA ARG A 231 5.30 8.20 13.17
C ARG A 231 6.30 8.14 14.32
N ALA A 232 6.56 6.94 14.90
CA ALA A 232 7.29 6.80 16.18
C ALA A 232 8.74 7.31 16.18
N LEU A 233 9.44 7.23 15.04
CA LEU A 233 10.85 7.61 14.90
C LEU A 233 11.08 8.72 13.89
N LEU A 234 10.04 9.50 13.58
CA LEU A 234 10.17 10.67 12.72
C LEU A 234 10.85 11.83 13.47
N PRO A 235 11.57 12.69 12.76
CA PRO A 235 12.09 13.92 13.34
C PRO A 235 10.97 14.83 13.87
N SER A 236 11.33 15.75 14.77
CA SER A 236 10.39 16.75 15.30
C SER A 236 9.76 17.58 14.17
N GLY A 237 8.49 17.95 14.32
CA GLY A 237 7.74 18.75 13.36
C GLY A 237 7.07 17.96 12.23
N TRP A 238 7.42 16.67 12.05
CA TRP A 238 6.73 15.83 11.08
C TRP A 238 5.31 15.47 11.54
N ARG A 239 4.39 15.37 10.60
CA ARG A 239 3.03 14.87 10.83
C ARG A 239 2.78 13.65 9.95
N VAL A 240 1.90 12.76 10.41
CA VAL A 240 1.58 11.54 9.67
C VAL A 240 0.07 11.40 9.54
N ALA A 241 -0.40 11.35 8.33
CA ALA A 241 -1.76 11.00 7.96
C ALA A 241 -1.79 9.51 7.59
N ASP A 242 -2.10 8.63 8.55
CA ASP A 242 -1.94 7.19 8.38
C ASP A 242 -3.16 6.37 8.72
N LYS A 243 -3.16 5.11 8.24
CA LYS A 243 -4.09 4.07 8.64
C LYS A 243 -3.34 2.78 8.90
N THR A 244 -3.49 2.27 10.12
CA THR A 244 -2.89 1.00 10.52
C THR A 244 -3.76 -0.21 10.16
N GLY A 245 -3.14 -1.38 10.11
CA GLY A 245 -3.80 -2.68 10.02
C GLY A 245 -3.13 -3.69 10.94
N THR A 246 -3.90 -4.56 11.57
CA THR A 246 -3.40 -5.66 12.40
C THR A 246 -4.27 -6.88 12.17
N GLY A 247 -3.67 -8.04 12.04
CA GLY A 247 -4.37 -9.30 11.82
C GLY A 247 -3.61 -10.48 12.44
N ASP A 248 -4.10 -11.65 12.14
CA ASP A 248 -3.50 -12.90 12.56
C ASP A 248 -2.13 -13.12 11.88
N GLN A 249 -1.49 -14.24 12.17
CA GLN A 249 -0.20 -14.65 11.56
C GLN A 249 0.90 -13.60 11.72
N GLY A 250 0.95 -12.88 12.84
CA GLY A 250 1.96 -11.85 13.08
C GLY A 250 1.91 -10.69 12.07
N THR A 251 0.71 -10.37 11.58
CA THR A 251 0.51 -9.30 10.59
C THR A 251 0.35 -7.95 11.28
N ALA A 252 1.11 -6.98 10.81
CA ALA A 252 1.01 -5.57 11.17
C ALA A 252 1.30 -4.72 9.93
N ASN A 253 0.56 -3.64 9.74
CA ASN A 253 0.67 -2.78 8.57
C ASN A 253 0.52 -1.32 8.97
N ASP A 254 1.13 -0.42 8.19
CA ASP A 254 0.87 1.00 8.29
C ASP A 254 1.04 1.67 6.93
N ILE A 255 0.06 2.46 6.51
CA ILE A 255 0.06 3.14 5.22
C ILE A 255 -0.37 4.59 5.38
N GLY A 256 0.18 5.48 4.59
CA GLY A 256 -0.25 6.87 4.62
C GLY A 256 0.71 7.85 4.01
N MET A 257 0.58 9.09 4.44
CA MET A 257 1.33 10.24 3.98
C MET A 257 2.13 10.84 5.14
N LEU A 258 3.45 10.93 4.98
CA LEU A 258 4.36 11.60 5.89
C LEU A 258 4.56 13.03 5.38
N LEU A 259 4.35 14.00 6.25
CA LEU A 259 4.44 15.44 5.98
C LEU A 259 5.62 16.00 6.75
N SER A 260 6.70 16.37 6.03
CA SER A 260 7.80 17.10 6.60
C SER A 260 7.41 18.57 6.84
N PRO A 261 8.08 19.29 7.75
CA PRO A 261 7.82 20.72 7.97
C PRO A 261 7.99 21.59 6.71
N ASP A 262 8.99 21.26 5.88
CA ASP A 262 9.46 22.13 4.80
C ASP A 262 9.41 21.46 3.42
N GLY A 263 8.91 20.22 3.32
CA GLY A 263 9.04 19.43 2.10
C GLY A 263 7.74 18.89 1.52
N ALA A 264 7.89 18.36 0.32
CA ALA A 264 6.82 17.63 -0.34
C ALA A 264 6.51 16.33 0.42
N PRO A 265 5.23 15.86 0.41
CA PRO A 265 4.85 14.68 1.14
C PRO A 265 5.49 13.40 0.58
N LEU A 266 5.77 12.46 1.49
CA LEU A 266 6.10 11.07 1.14
C LEU A 266 4.87 10.20 1.32
N LEU A 267 4.59 9.32 0.37
CA LEU A 267 3.57 8.27 0.53
C LEU A 267 4.28 6.97 0.88
N VAL A 268 3.80 6.29 1.90
CA VAL A 268 4.39 5.04 2.39
C VAL A 268 3.33 3.96 2.50
N ALA A 269 3.64 2.77 2.01
CA ALA A 269 2.88 1.56 2.28
C ALA A 269 3.84 0.52 2.87
N SER A 270 3.64 0.15 4.13
CA SER A 270 4.47 -0.80 4.87
C SER A 270 3.60 -1.94 5.40
N TYR A 271 3.92 -3.16 4.95
CA TYR A 271 3.20 -4.39 5.26
C TYR A 271 4.15 -5.42 5.84
N LEU A 272 3.81 -6.00 6.99
CA LEU A 272 4.56 -7.06 7.64
C LEU A 272 3.62 -8.23 7.95
N THR A 273 4.04 -9.44 7.64
CA THR A 273 3.29 -10.67 7.97
C THR A 273 4.23 -11.80 8.32
N GLY A 274 3.74 -12.81 9.06
CA GLY A 274 4.55 -13.93 9.51
C GLY A 274 5.59 -13.57 10.58
N ALA A 275 5.55 -12.36 11.13
CA ALA A 275 6.54 -11.93 12.11
C ALA A 275 6.23 -12.49 13.50
N PRO A 276 7.17 -13.24 14.11
CA PRO A 276 7.01 -13.76 15.46
C PRO A 276 7.10 -12.64 16.52
N GLY A 277 6.80 -13.01 17.76
CA GLY A 277 7.01 -12.14 18.91
C GLY A 277 5.88 -11.15 19.19
N PRO A 278 6.09 -10.21 20.11
CA PRO A 278 5.06 -9.30 20.60
C PRO A 278 4.73 -8.20 19.60
N ALA A 279 3.55 -7.58 19.75
CA ALA A 279 3.10 -6.47 18.92
C ALA A 279 4.11 -5.32 18.84
N ALA A 280 4.76 -4.98 19.95
CA ALA A 280 5.77 -3.92 20.01
C ALA A 280 6.96 -4.16 19.07
N ALA A 281 7.37 -5.42 18.85
CA ALA A 281 8.45 -5.74 17.91
C ALA A 281 8.00 -5.49 16.45
N ARG A 282 6.75 -5.83 16.12
CA ARG A 282 6.16 -5.55 14.81
C ARG A 282 5.96 -4.04 14.57
N ASP A 283 5.51 -3.31 15.58
CA ASP A 283 5.36 -1.85 15.51
C ASP A 283 6.71 -1.16 15.24
N ALA A 284 7.79 -1.63 15.89
CA ALA A 284 9.15 -1.11 15.72
C ALA A 284 9.69 -1.29 14.28
N VAL A 285 9.22 -2.29 13.54
CA VAL A 285 9.57 -2.46 12.11
C VAL A 285 9.06 -1.28 11.30
N HIS A 286 7.78 -0.92 11.47
CA HIS A 286 7.18 0.22 10.77
C HIS A 286 7.80 1.55 11.20
N ALA A 287 8.16 1.70 12.48
CA ALA A 287 8.89 2.87 12.97
C ALA A 287 10.24 3.06 12.25
N GLN A 288 10.98 1.96 12.02
CA GLN A 288 12.23 2.01 11.25
C GLN A 288 11.98 2.35 9.78
N VAL A 289 10.89 1.85 9.17
CA VAL A 289 10.49 2.23 7.81
C VAL A 289 10.17 3.73 7.73
N GLY A 290 9.42 4.27 8.69
CA GLY A 290 9.12 5.70 8.76
C GLY A 290 10.37 6.56 8.84
N ARG A 291 11.31 6.21 9.73
CA ARG A 291 12.61 6.90 9.84
C ARG A 291 13.42 6.82 8.55
N LEU A 292 13.46 5.67 7.90
CA LEU A 292 14.14 5.49 6.62
C LEU A 292 13.50 6.37 5.52
N ALA A 293 12.17 6.40 5.44
CA ALA A 293 11.47 7.26 4.50
C ALA A 293 11.81 8.76 4.74
N ALA A 294 11.80 9.21 5.99
CA ALA A 294 12.15 10.60 6.31
C ALA A 294 13.59 10.96 5.89
N SER A 295 14.54 10.01 5.97
CA SER A 295 15.93 10.26 5.58
C SER A 295 16.11 10.54 4.08
N LEU A 296 15.14 10.20 3.23
CA LEU A 296 15.19 10.50 1.79
C LEU A 296 15.11 12.00 1.50
N ILE A 297 14.37 12.75 2.31
CA ILE A 297 14.27 14.22 2.16
C ILE A 297 15.51 14.91 2.73
N THR A 298 15.99 14.49 3.90
CA THR A 298 17.13 15.15 4.57
C THR A 298 18.46 14.97 3.86
N GLN A 299 18.59 14.02 2.94
CA GLN A 299 19.82 13.82 2.13
C GLN A 299 19.86 14.69 0.86
N GLN A 300 18.77 15.38 0.55
CA GLN A 300 18.66 16.23 -0.65
C GLN A 300 18.79 17.73 -0.33
N SER A 301 18.86 18.09 0.95
CA SER A 301 19.10 19.44 1.48
C SER A 301 20.57 19.61 1.82
#